data_9779d3ee129cd3c1111b44f9f390cd70
#
_entry.id   9779d3ee129cd3c1111b44f9f390cd70
#
_cell.length_a   1.000
_cell.length_b   1.000
_cell.length_c   1.000
_cell.angle_alpha   90.00
_cell.angle_beta   90.00
_cell.angle_gamma   90.00
#
_symmetry.space_group_name_H-M   'P 1'
#
loop_
_entity.id
_entity.type
_entity.pdbx_description
1 polymer ?
#
loop_
_entity_poly.entity_id
_entity_poly.type
_entity_poly.pdbx_seq_one_letter_code
_entity_poly.pdbx_strand_id
1 'polypeptide(L)'
;MAKQRADQLLVDRGLAESRTRAQALILAGLAFVGDRKIDKAGQQIAEDAAISVKGRDHPWVSRGGIKLDHALTHLGWDIAGAVAIDVGSSTGGFTDVMLNRGAARVYAVDSGTNQLAWKLRQDDRVIVHEQTSARILTADHIPEPVDLIVCDASFIALSKVLPVPMAFAKVGARLVALIKPQFEAERHEVGKKGVVRDAAVHARVCSEVRDWLERSGWRVVETVESPITGPEGNVEFLIAATKSAA
;
A
#
# COMPACT_ATOMS: atom_id res chain seq x y z
N MET A 1 32.69 22.25 -18.66
CA MET A 1 31.63 22.30 -17.61
C MET A 1 31.90 21.20 -16.62
N ALA A 2 31.83 21.51 -15.33
CA ALA A 2 31.94 20.50 -14.29
C ALA A 2 30.77 19.51 -14.39
N LYS A 3 31.03 18.26 -14.08
CA LYS A 3 30.00 17.20 -14.08
C LYS A 3 29.93 16.59 -12.70
N GLN A 4 28.72 16.24 -12.30
CA GLN A 4 28.42 15.64 -11.00
C GLN A 4 27.56 14.39 -11.17
N ARG A 5 27.62 13.50 -10.20
CA ARG A 5 26.73 12.33 -10.17
C ARG A 5 25.27 12.76 -10.06
N ALA A 6 24.40 12.11 -10.79
CA ALA A 6 22.97 12.43 -10.81
C ALA A 6 22.33 12.35 -9.40
N ASP A 7 22.67 11.31 -8.61
CA ASP A 7 22.15 11.17 -7.24
C ASP A 7 22.59 12.31 -6.31
N GLN A 8 23.80 12.81 -6.45
CA GLN A 8 24.30 13.94 -5.67
C GLN A 8 23.67 15.26 -6.15
N LEU A 9 23.60 15.47 -7.46
CA LEU A 9 23.02 16.69 -8.04
C LEU A 9 21.55 16.87 -7.66
N LEU A 10 20.76 15.78 -7.56
CA LEU A 10 19.39 15.82 -7.06
C LEU A 10 19.30 16.31 -5.62
N VAL A 11 20.23 15.91 -4.76
CA VAL A 11 20.28 16.35 -3.37
C VAL A 11 20.68 17.82 -3.29
N ASP A 12 21.75 18.21 -3.98
CA ASP A 12 22.29 19.58 -3.95
C ASP A 12 21.29 20.62 -4.52
N ARG A 13 20.41 20.18 -5.41
CA ARG A 13 19.31 20.99 -5.96
C ARG A 13 18.03 20.95 -5.13
N GLY A 14 18.03 20.25 -3.96
CA GLY A 14 16.86 20.12 -3.08
C GLY A 14 15.72 19.27 -3.67
N LEU A 15 15.99 18.51 -4.75
CA LEU A 15 15.02 17.63 -5.41
C LEU A 15 14.89 16.27 -4.74
N ALA A 16 15.81 15.95 -3.83
CA ALA A 16 15.76 14.78 -2.97
C ALA A 16 16.38 15.11 -1.60
N GLU A 17 15.80 14.60 -0.53
CA GLU A 17 16.23 14.82 0.86
C GLU A 17 17.50 14.07 1.24
N SER A 18 17.86 13.03 0.47
CA SER A 18 19.07 12.22 0.66
C SER A 18 19.49 11.53 -0.62
N ARG A 19 20.76 11.06 -0.65
CA ARG A 19 21.27 10.27 -1.80
C ARG A 19 20.52 8.97 -2.00
N THR A 20 20.13 8.30 -0.93
CA THR A 20 19.30 7.08 -0.99
C THR A 20 17.96 7.40 -1.66
N ARG A 21 17.33 8.52 -1.30
CA ARG A 21 16.08 8.97 -1.93
C ARG A 21 16.28 9.33 -3.40
N ALA A 22 17.36 10.03 -3.74
CA ALA A 22 17.71 10.35 -5.12
C ALA A 22 17.89 9.09 -5.98
N GLN A 23 18.57 8.09 -5.44
CA GLN A 23 18.75 6.79 -6.13
C GLN A 23 17.41 6.09 -6.37
N ALA A 24 16.51 6.11 -5.38
CA ALA A 24 15.17 5.55 -5.53
C ALA A 24 14.35 6.29 -6.61
N LEU A 25 14.42 7.62 -6.68
CA LEU A 25 13.75 8.41 -7.72
C LEU A 25 14.30 8.09 -9.12
N ILE A 26 15.61 7.93 -9.25
CA ILE A 26 16.24 7.56 -10.52
C ILE A 26 15.82 6.13 -10.92
N LEU A 27 15.86 5.19 -10.00
CA LEU A 27 15.44 3.80 -10.25
C LEU A 27 13.96 3.72 -10.64
N ALA A 28 13.11 4.53 -10.01
CA ALA A 28 11.70 4.66 -10.36
C ALA A 28 11.46 5.37 -11.70
N GLY A 29 12.51 5.89 -12.34
CA GLY A 29 12.42 6.58 -13.60
C GLY A 29 11.76 7.97 -13.54
N LEU A 30 11.81 8.61 -12.39
CA LEU A 30 11.18 9.91 -12.13
C LEU A 30 12.17 11.08 -12.29
N ALA A 31 13.47 10.83 -12.45
CA ALA A 31 14.50 11.87 -12.61
C ALA A 31 14.84 12.09 -14.09
N PHE A 32 14.91 13.35 -14.48
CA PHE A 32 15.11 13.76 -15.87
C PHE A 32 16.14 14.91 -15.97
N VAL A 33 16.83 14.99 -17.13
CA VAL A 33 17.54 16.18 -17.60
C VAL A 33 16.82 16.68 -18.84
N GLY A 34 16.14 17.81 -18.72
CA GLY A 34 15.16 18.20 -19.72
C GLY A 34 14.09 17.12 -19.87
N ASP A 35 13.90 16.59 -21.09
CA ASP A 35 12.97 15.48 -21.37
C ASP A 35 13.64 14.11 -21.35
N ARG A 36 14.94 14.03 -21.12
CA ARG A 36 15.68 12.77 -21.13
C ARG A 36 15.74 12.17 -19.73
N LYS A 37 15.26 10.95 -19.59
CA LYS A 37 15.32 10.17 -18.35
C LYS A 37 16.77 9.90 -17.92
N ILE A 38 17.01 9.96 -16.60
CA ILE A 38 18.27 9.54 -15.99
C ILE A 38 18.15 8.05 -15.63
N ASP A 39 19.02 7.23 -16.23
CA ASP A 39 18.92 5.76 -16.09
C ASP A 39 19.75 5.21 -14.92
N LYS A 40 20.79 5.93 -14.50
CA LYS A 40 21.73 5.45 -13.47
C LYS A 40 22.07 6.55 -12.46
N ALA A 41 22.06 6.21 -11.18
CA ALA A 41 22.39 7.12 -10.09
C ALA A 41 23.79 7.73 -10.21
N GLY A 42 24.75 6.95 -10.71
CA GLY A 42 26.14 7.40 -10.97
C GLY A 42 26.34 8.15 -12.29
N GLN A 43 25.30 8.38 -13.10
CA GLN A 43 25.40 9.08 -14.35
C GLN A 43 25.96 10.48 -14.13
N GLN A 44 26.96 10.87 -14.96
CA GLN A 44 27.58 12.19 -14.89
C GLN A 44 26.71 13.21 -15.63
N ILE A 45 26.18 14.15 -14.91
CA ILE A 45 25.31 15.23 -15.41
C ILE A 45 26.06 16.55 -15.26
N ALA A 46 25.95 17.45 -16.21
CA ALA A 46 26.51 18.80 -16.10
C ALA A 46 25.84 19.51 -14.91
N GLU A 47 26.63 20.21 -14.10
CA GLU A 47 26.11 20.85 -12.88
C GLU A 47 25.04 21.90 -13.17
N ASP A 48 25.11 22.55 -14.33
CA ASP A 48 24.14 23.55 -14.80
C ASP A 48 22.95 22.96 -15.55
N ALA A 49 22.90 21.63 -15.74
CA ALA A 49 21.81 20.99 -16.44
C ALA A 49 20.45 21.21 -15.75
N ALA A 50 19.40 21.36 -16.57
CA ALA A 50 18.02 21.44 -16.09
C ALA A 50 17.54 20.07 -15.58
N ILE A 51 18.03 19.69 -14.40
CA ILE A 51 17.59 18.45 -13.74
C ILE A 51 16.23 18.66 -13.08
N SER A 52 15.34 17.71 -13.25
CA SER A 52 14.00 17.73 -12.66
C SER A 52 13.60 16.36 -12.17
N VAL A 53 12.72 16.34 -11.17
CA VAL A 53 11.95 15.15 -10.79
C VAL A 53 10.54 15.40 -11.31
N LYS A 54 10.12 14.63 -12.32
CA LYS A 54 8.72 14.64 -12.75
C LYS A 54 7.89 14.19 -11.54
N GLY A 55 6.87 14.98 -11.21
CA GLY A 55 6.06 14.74 -10.04
C GLY A 55 5.60 13.29 -9.97
N ARG A 56 5.43 12.78 -8.76
CA ARG A 56 4.70 11.52 -8.59
C ARG A 56 3.37 11.69 -9.30
N ASP A 57 2.96 10.69 -10.08
CA ASP A 57 1.62 10.66 -10.69
C ASP A 57 0.50 10.62 -9.63
N HIS A 58 0.88 10.74 -8.34
CA HIS A 58 0.01 10.69 -7.18
C HIS A 58 0.60 11.45 -5.98
N PRO A 59 -0.21 12.00 -5.07
CA PRO A 59 0.24 12.78 -3.90
C PRO A 59 0.81 11.91 -2.75
N TRP A 60 0.60 10.57 -2.80
CA TRP A 60 0.87 9.64 -1.72
C TRP A 60 2.35 9.27 -1.57
N VAL A 61 2.77 8.81 -0.38
CA VAL A 61 4.16 8.36 -0.13
C VAL A 61 4.55 7.16 -0.99
N SER A 62 3.58 6.37 -1.47
CA SER A 62 3.81 5.25 -2.39
C SER A 62 2.62 5.02 -3.32
N ARG A 63 2.84 4.26 -4.41
CA ARG A 63 1.80 3.86 -5.36
C ARG A 63 0.64 3.09 -4.71
N GLY A 64 0.88 2.46 -3.56
CA GLY A 64 -0.19 1.81 -2.79
C GLY A 64 -1.35 2.77 -2.51
N GLY A 65 -1.07 4.03 -2.21
CA GLY A 65 -2.11 5.03 -1.97
C GLY A 65 -3.11 5.21 -3.11
N ILE A 66 -2.69 5.05 -4.37
CA ILE A 66 -3.61 5.11 -5.53
C ILE A 66 -4.72 4.07 -5.39
N LYS A 67 -4.39 2.86 -4.91
CA LYS A 67 -5.34 1.75 -4.76
C LYS A 67 -6.41 2.06 -3.72
N LEU A 68 -6.00 2.47 -2.51
CA LEU A 68 -6.95 2.77 -1.44
C LEU A 68 -7.76 4.02 -1.75
N ASP A 69 -7.14 5.07 -2.28
CA ASP A 69 -7.83 6.30 -2.67
C ASP A 69 -8.91 6.04 -3.72
N HIS A 70 -8.59 5.19 -4.71
CA HIS A 70 -9.55 4.71 -5.70
C HIS A 70 -10.72 3.96 -5.04
N ALA A 71 -10.43 2.99 -4.16
CA ALA A 71 -11.47 2.22 -3.48
C ALA A 71 -12.42 3.10 -2.67
N LEU A 72 -11.87 3.98 -1.83
CA LEU A 72 -12.69 4.86 -0.98
C LEU A 72 -13.52 5.85 -1.80
N THR A 73 -12.96 6.36 -2.90
CA THR A 73 -13.68 7.26 -3.81
C THR A 73 -14.80 6.53 -4.55
N HIS A 74 -14.50 5.35 -5.11
CA HIS A 74 -15.47 4.52 -5.84
C HIS A 74 -16.67 4.11 -4.96
N LEU A 75 -16.39 3.73 -3.71
CA LEU A 75 -17.40 3.31 -2.74
C LEU A 75 -18.16 4.49 -2.10
N GLY A 76 -17.70 5.74 -2.29
CA GLY A 76 -18.25 6.90 -1.60
C GLY A 76 -18.08 6.83 -0.07
N TRP A 77 -17.02 6.15 0.42
CA TRP A 77 -16.81 5.98 1.85
C TRP A 77 -16.09 7.17 2.46
N ASP A 78 -16.78 7.86 3.33
CA ASP A 78 -16.19 8.84 4.26
C ASP A 78 -15.59 8.08 5.45
N ILE A 79 -14.34 8.36 5.77
CA ILE A 79 -13.58 7.78 6.88
C ILE A 79 -13.07 8.84 7.87
N ALA A 80 -13.61 10.06 7.79
CA ALA A 80 -13.26 11.12 8.73
C ALA A 80 -13.56 10.67 10.17
N GLY A 81 -12.61 10.88 11.08
CA GLY A 81 -12.72 10.46 12.48
C GLY A 81 -12.52 8.97 12.73
N ALA A 82 -12.31 8.15 11.71
CA ALA A 82 -12.15 6.70 11.87
C ALA A 82 -10.86 6.33 12.61
N VAL A 83 -10.95 5.30 13.45
CA VAL A 83 -9.80 4.53 13.96
C VAL A 83 -9.57 3.35 13.01
N ALA A 84 -8.35 3.20 12.52
CA ALA A 84 -8.05 2.23 11.46
C ALA A 84 -6.83 1.35 11.77
N ILE A 85 -6.82 0.14 11.19
CA ILE A 85 -5.63 -0.73 11.11
C ILE A 85 -5.18 -0.79 9.65
N ASP A 86 -3.89 -0.53 9.39
CA ASP A 86 -3.21 -0.74 8.10
C ASP A 86 -2.36 -2.00 8.17
N VAL A 87 -2.84 -3.09 7.59
CA VAL A 87 -2.17 -4.40 7.57
C VAL A 87 -1.26 -4.51 6.36
N GLY A 88 0.06 -4.59 6.61
CA GLY A 88 1.07 -4.53 5.57
C GLY A 88 1.34 -3.09 5.14
N SER A 89 1.53 -2.20 6.11
CA SER A 89 1.66 -0.75 5.88
C SER A 89 2.85 -0.36 5.00
N SER A 90 3.94 -1.13 5.02
CA SER A 90 5.15 -0.89 4.22
C SER A 90 5.59 0.58 4.27
N THR A 91 5.73 1.25 3.12
CA THR A 91 6.07 2.69 3.04
C THR A 91 4.96 3.61 3.58
N GLY A 92 3.74 3.11 3.78
CA GLY A 92 2.62 3.86 4.35
C GLY A 92 1.69 4.48 3.31
N GLY A 93 1.60 3.91 2.10
CA GLY A 93 0.70 4.46 1.07
C GLY A 93 -0.75 4.48 1.51
N PHE A 94 -1.24 3.43 2.16
CA PHE A 94 -2.61 3.37 2.68
C PHE A 94 -2.78 4.28 3.90
N THR A 95 -1.82 4.26 4.83
CA THR A 95 -1.79 5.16 5.98
C THR A 95 -1.88 6.63 5.55
N ASP A 96 -1.09 7.05 4.54
CA ASP A 96 -1.09 8.42 4.01
C ASP A 96 -2.46 8.84 3.46
N VAL A 97 -3.13 7.95 2.73
CA VAL A 97 -4.51 8.18 2.25
C VAL A 97 -5.47 8.35 3.41
N MET A 98 -5.43 7.46 4.40
CA MET A 98 -6.34 7.50 5.54
C MET A 98 -6.20 8.80 6.35
N LEU A 99 -4.96 9.24 6.60
CA LEU A 99 -4.70 10.50 7.29
C LEU A 99 -5.19 11.70 6.51
N ASN A 100 -4.98 11.74 5.19
CA ASN A 100 -5.46 12.81 4.32
C ASN A 100 -6.99 12.86 4.23
N ARG A 101 -7.67 11.72 4.37
CA ARG A 101 -9.13 11.61 4.42
C ARG A 101 -9.69 11.77 5.85
N GLY A 102 -8.87 12.21 6.79
CA GLY A 102 -9.32 12.64 8.12
C GLY A 102 -9.45 11.51 9.15
N ALA A 103 -8.81 10.35 8.95
CA ALA A 103 -8.76 9.32 9.99
C ALA A 103 -8.19 9.90 11.30
N ALA A 104 -8.81 9.56 12.43
CA ALA A 104 -8.40 10.04 13.75
C ALA A 104 -7.16 9.28 14.26
N ARG A 105 -7.02 8.00 13.90
CA ARG A 105 -5.90 7.16 14.30
C ARG A 105 -5.67 6.03 13.31
N VAL A 106 -4.40 5.71 13.05
CA VAL A 106 -4.00 4.60 12.20
C VAL A 106 -2.95 3.75 12.90
N TYR A 107 -3.26 2.50 13.15
CA TYR A 107 -2.31 1.48 13.60
C TYR A 107 -1.63 0.89 12.36
N ALA A 108 -0.40 1.32 12.09
CA ALA A 108 0.38 0.87 10.93
C ALA A 108 1.17 -0.39 11.30
N VAL A 109 0.72 -1.55 10.80
CA VAL A 109 1.25 -2.87 11.16
C VAL A 109 2.02 -3.46 9.99
N ASP A 110 3.29 -3.78 10.22
CA ASP A 110 4.14 -4.45 9.21
C ASP A 110 5.15 -5.42 9.87
N SER A 111 5.43 -6.53 9.20
CA SER A 111 6.47 -7.47 9.63
C SER A 111 7.89 -7.01 9.29
N GLY A 112 8.03 -6.05 8.39
CA GLY A 112 9.29 -5.41 8.00
C GLY A 112 9.79 -4.40 9.03
N THR A 113 10.94 -3.80 8.73
CA THR A 113 11.62 -2.85 9.61
C THR A 113 11.94 -1.56 8.86
N ASN A 114 11.73 -0.41 9.49
CA ASN A 114 12.08 0.92 8.98
C ASN A 114 11.56 1.20 7.56
N GLN A 115 10.37 0.71 7.23
CA GLN A 115 9.77 0.90 5.92
C GLN A 115 8.88 2.14 5.86
N LEU A 116 8.16 2.44 6.95
CA LEU A 116 7.20 3.54 7.00
C LEU A 116 7.89 4.88 6.76
N ALA A 117 7.34 5.70 5.87
CA ALA A 117 7.88 7.02 5.52
C ALA A 117 7.98 7.93 6.76
N TRP A 118 9.10 8.68 6.87
CA TRP A 118 9.40 9.49 8.05
C TRP A 118 8.30 10.48 8.42
N LYS A 119 7.68 11.13 7.43
CA LYS A 119 6.57 12.05 7.69
C LYS A 119 5.37 11.41 8.41
N LEU A 120 5.13 10.11 8.15
CA LEU A 120 4.05 9.36 8.79
C LEU A 120 4.41 8.90 10.19
N ARG A 121 5.69 8.59 10.42
CA ARG A 121 6.19 8.27 11.78
C ARG A 121 6.11 9.45 12.75
N GLN A 122 6.12 10.68 12.23
CA GLN A 122 6.03 11.91 13.02
C GLN A 122 4.60 12.41 13.21
N ASP A 123 3.61 11.79 12.59
CA ASP A 123 2.20 12.16 12.77
C ASP A 123 1.65 11.47 14.02
N ASP A 124 1.22 12.25 15.01
CA ASP A 124 0.73 11.75 16.30
C ASP A 124 -0.50 10.84 16.18
N ARG A 125 -1.16 10.82 15.03
CA ARG A 125 -2.27 9.92 14.73
C ARG A 125 -1.81 8.52 14.32
N VAL A 126 -0.51 8.32 14.03
CA VAL A 126 0.03 7.04 13.54
C VAL A 126 0.73 6.31 14.67
N ILE A 127 0.26 5.11 14.97
CA ILE A 127 0.89 4.19 15.91
C ILE A 127 1.58 3.09 15.09
N VAL A 128 2.92 3.03 15.19
CA VAL A 128 3.75 2.18 14.35
C VAL A 128 4.03 0.86 15.05
N HIS A 129 3.61 -0.23 14.43
CA HIS A 129 3.90 -1.62 14.83
C HIS A 129 4.70 -2.33 13.73
N GLU A 130 5.96 -1.98 13.57
CA GLU A 130 6.90 -2.71 12.71
C GLU A 130 7.46 -3.94 13.43
N GLN A 131 8.08 -4.85 12.67
CA GLN A 131 8.52 -6.17 13.15
C GLN A 131 7.39 -6.96 13.81
N THR A 132 6.14 -6.65 13.45
CA THR A 132 4.95 -7.21 14.09
C THR A 132 4.07 -7.88 13.04
N SER A 133 3.88 -9.18 13.19
CA SER A 133 2.93 -9.91 12.34
C SER A 133 1.50 -9.55 12.75
N ALA A 134 0.66 -9.20 11.78
CA ALA A 134 -0.75 -8.93 12.03
C ALA A 134 -1.50 -10.13 12.66
N ARG A 135 -0.95 -11.33 12.56
CA ARG A 135 -1.53 -12.57 13.14
C ARG A 135 -1.34 -12.71 14.65
N ILE A 136 -0.51 -11.88 15.27
CA ILE A 136 -0.22 -11.94 16.71
C ILE A 136 -0.62 -10.65 17.44
N LEU A 137 -1.44 -9.80 16.82
CA LEU A 137 -1.93 -8.59 17.46
C LEU A 137 -2.76 -8.93 18.71
N THR A 138 -2.58 -8.11 19.74
CA THR A 138 -3.29 -8.20 21.02
C THR A 138 -3.92 -6.86 21.39
N ALA A 139 -4.68 -6.80 22.46
CA ALA A 139 -5.23 -5.56 22.97
C ALA A 139 -4.14 -4.54 23.40
N ASP A 140 -2.92 -4.98 23.67
CA ASP A 140 -1.79 -4.07 23.95
C ASP A 140 -1.34 -3.34 22.69
N HIS A 141 -1.47 -3.97 21.52
CA HIS A 141 -1.16 -3.35 20.24
C HIS A 141 -2.32 -2.45 19.75
N ILE A 142 -3.54 -2.93 19.90
CA ILE A 142 -4.77 -2.26 19.45
C ILE A 142 -5.73 -2.17 20.65
N PRO A 143 -5.61 -1.13 21.50
CA PRO A 143 -6.34 -1.05 22.75
C PRO A 143 -7.82 -0.61 22.62
N GLU A 144 -8.27 -0.35 21.40
CA GLU A 144 -9.62 0.15 21.12
C GLU A 144 -10.25 -0.54 19.91
N PRO A 145 -11.58 -0.62 19.83
CA PRO A 145 -12.27 -1.12 18.66
C PRO A 145 -12.07 -0.20 17.46
N VAL A 146 -11.94 -0.78 16.25
CA VAL A 146 -11.65 -0.04 15.02
C VAL A 146 -12.85 0.08 14.09
N ASP A 147 -12.86 1.17 13.31
CA ASP A 147 -13.90 1.50 12.33
C ASP A 147 -13.53 1.02 10.93
N LEU A 148 -12.23 0.88 10.65
CA LEU A 148 -11.72 0.53 9.33
C LEU A 148 -10.53 -0.42 9.44
N ILE A 149 -10.51 -1.44 8.60
CA ILE A 149 -9.33 -2.28 8.37
C ILE A 149 -8.96 -2.18 6.90
N VAL A 150 -7.70 -1.87 6.62
CA VAL A 150 -7.16 -1.94 5.26
C VAL A 150 -6.03 -2.95 5.19
N CYS A 151 -5.86 -3.63 4.04
CA CYS A 151 -4.83 -4.66 3.89
C CYS A 151 -4.21 -4.65 2.49
N ASP A 152 -2.90 -4.42 2.43
CA ASP A 152 -2.05 -4.61 1.22
C ASP A 152 -0.90 -5.60 1.51
N ALA A 153 -1.16 -6.63 2.32
CA ALA A 153 -0.15 -7.61 2.68
C ALA A 153 0.33 -8.42 1.47
N SER A 154 1.60 -8.82 1.48
CA SER A 154 2.21 -9.65 0.43
C SER A 154 2.70 -10.98 0.99
N PHE A 155 2.81 -12.00 0.12
CA PHE A 155 3.31 -13.34 0.45
C PHE A 155 2.45 -14.14 1.44
N ILE A 156 1.19 -13.75 1.62
CA ILE A 156 0.25 -14.43 2.52
C ILE A 156 -1.19 -14.26 1.99
N ALA A 157 -2.02 -15.28 2.13
CA ALA A 157 -3.43 -15.20 1.79
C ALA A 157 -4.21 -14.36 2.83
N LEU A 158 -5.25 -13.66 2.38
CA LEU A 158 -6.10 -12.82 3.23
C LEU A 158 -6.74 -13.60 4.37
N SER A 159 -7.19 -14.83 4.09
CA SER A 159 -7.76 -15.74 5.09
C SER A 159 -6.81 -16.13 6.23
N LYS A 160 -5.50 -15.92 6.05
CA LYS A 160 -4.48 -16.20 7.06
C LYS A 160 -4.01 -14.96 7.81
N VAL A 161 -4.08 -13.78 7.20
CA VAL A 161 -3.55 -12.55 7.80
C VAL A 161 -4.62 -11.71 8.49
N LEU A 162 -5.87 -11.74 8.00
CA LEU A 162 -6.94 -10.87 8.48
C LEU A 162 -7.72 -11.36 9.72
N PRO A 163 -7.82 -12.66 10.07
CA PRO A 163 -8.68 -13.09 11.18
C PRO A 163 -8.41 -12.35 12.50
N VAL A 164 -7.15 -12.12 12.85
CA VAL A 164 -6.79 -11.39 14.08
C VAL A 164 -7.13 -9.90 13.99
N PRO A 165 -6.71 -9.13 12.96
CA PRO A 165 -7.18 -7.75 12.79
C PRO A 165 -8.70 -7.60 12.79
N MET A 166 -9.44 -8.51 12.15
CA MET A 166 -10.90 -8.48 12.07
C MET A 166 -11.60 -8.62 13.44
N ALA A 167 -10.93 -9.21 14.42
CA ALA A 167 -11.47 -9.32 15.79
C ALA A 167 -11.58 -7.95 16.49
N PHE A 168 -10.76 -6.97 16.12
CA PHE A 168 -10.81 -5.61 16.69
C PHE A 168 -11.92 -4.73 16.07
N ALA A 169 -12.54 -5.16 14.97
CA ALA A 169 -13.53 -4.36 14.25
C ALA A 169 -14.84 -4.23 15.04
N LYS A 170 -15.41 -3.03 15.07
CA LYS A 170 -16.79 -2.76 15.54
C LYS A 170 -17.82 -3.42 14.62
N VAL A 171 -19.03 -3.63 15.09
CA VAL A 171 -20.19 -3.86 14.20
C VAL A 171 -20.34 -2.66 13.26
N GLY A 172 -20.53 -2.92 11.98
CA GLY A 172 -20.58 -1.88 10.96
C GLY A 172 -19.19 -1.36 10.49
N ALA A 173 -18.10 -1.85 11.09
CA ALA A 173 -16.76 -1.52 10.60
C ALA A 173 -16.59 -1.92 9.13
N ARG A 174 -15.73 -1.19 8.45
CA ARG A 174 -15.43 -1.36 7.01
C ARG A 174 -14.10 -2.09 6.82
N LEU A 175 -13.99 -2.83 5.73
CA LEU A 175 -12.77 -3.48 5.31
C LEU A 175 -12.51 -3.18 3.84
N VAL A 176 -11.28 -2.82 3.51
CA VAL A 176 -10.77 -2.77 2.14
C VAL A 176 -9.48 -3.58 2.08
N ALA A 177 -9.47 -4.65 1.30
CA ALA A 177 -8.29 -5.50 1.17
C ALA A 177 -7.92 -5.73 -0.28
N LEU A 178 -6.63 -5.87 -0.57
CA LEU A 178 -6.15 -6.30 -1.87
C LEU A 178 -6.13 -7.83 -1.95
N ILE A 179 -6.89 -8.36 -2.89
CA ILE A 179 -6.77 -9.74 -3.35
C ILE A 179 -5.62 -9.76 -4.36
N LYS A 180 -4.60 -10.52 -4.04
CA LYS A 180 -3.43 -10.73 -4.90
C LYS A 180 -3.43 -12.17 -5.38
N PRO A 181 -3.88 -12.46 -6.60
CA PRO A 181 -4.04 -13.84 -7.07
C PRO A 181 -2.79 -14.72 -6.89
N GLN A 182 -1.61 -14.14 -7.02
CA GLN A 182 -0.34 -14.86 -6.83
C GLN A 182 -0.08 -15.35 -5.39
N PHE A 183 -0.84 -14.86 -4.38
CA PHE A 183 -0.74 -15.29 -2.99
C PHE A 183 -1.98 -16.04 -2.50
N GLU A 184 -3.03 -16.10 -3.31
CA GLU A 184 -4.28 -16.79 -3.02
C GLU A 184 -4.41 -18.11 -3.83
N ALA A 185 -3.92 -18.11 -5.09
CA ALA A 185 -3.99 -19.25 -5.99
C ALA A 185 -3.04 -20.39 -5.58
N GLU A 186 -3.31 -21.58 -6.09
CA GLU A 186 -2.45 -22.73 -5.88
C GLU A 186 -1.10 -22.56 -6.61
N ARG A 187 -0.04 -23.15 -6.05
CA ARG A 187 1.33 -22.98 -6.56
C ARG A 187 1.48 -23.33 -8.05
N HIS A 188 0.73 -24.28 -8.55
CA HIS A 188 0.81 -24.72 -9.96
C HIS A 188 0.14 -23.73 -10.92
N GLU A 189 -0.73 -22.85 -10.45
CA GLU A 189 -1.43 -21.83 -11.23
C GLU A 189 -0.60 -20.54 -11.35
N VAL A 190 0.44 -20.40 -10.50
CA VAL A 190 1.34 -19.26 -10.52
C VAL A 190 2.41 -19.49 -11.57
N GLY A 191 2.36 -18.69 -12.63
CA GLY A 191 3.27 -18.80 -13.76
C GLY A 191 4.69 -18.32 -13.47
N LYS A 192 5.52 -18.28 -14.52
CA LYS A 192 6.89 -17.74 -14.44
C LYS A 192 6.88 -16.32 -13.90
N LYS A 193 7.87 -15.99 -13.06
CA LYS A 193 8.01 -14.70 -12.37
C LYS A 193 6.90 -14.40 -11.34
N GLY A 194 6.16 -15.39 -10.88
CA GLY A 194 5.11 -15.17 -9.89
C GLY A 194 3.86 -14.45 -10.44
N VAL A 195 3.55 -14.59 -11.74
CA VAL A 195 2.41 -13.91 -12.35
C VAL A 195 1.29 -14.91 -12.65
N VAL A 196 0.09 -14.61 -12.17
CA VAL A 196 -1.16 -15.29 -12.53
C VAL A 196 -1.82 -14.53 -13.68
N ARG A 197 -2.04 -15.19 -14.80
CA ARG A 197 -2.59 -14.56 -16.02
C ARG A 197 -3.97 -15.09 -16.42
N ASP A 198 -4.36 -16.22 -15.86
CA ASP A 198 -5.61 -16.87 -16.19
C ASP A 198 -6.77 -16.13 -15.52
N ALA A 199 -7.66 -15.60 -16.34
CA ALA A 199 -8.86 -14.89 -15.86
C ALA A 199 -9.81 -15.79 -15.07
N ALA A 200 -9.84 -17.09 -15.36
CA ALA A 200 -10.63 -18.04 -14.59
C ALA A 200 -10.09 -18.23 -13.17
N VAL A 201 -8.76 -18.25 -13.02
CA VAL A 201 -8.10 -18.26 -11.70
C VAL A 201 -8.39 -16.96 -10.94
N HIS A 202 -8.32 -15.80 -11.60
CA HIS A 202 -8.68 -14.52 -10.98
C HIS A 202 -10.12 -14.53 -10.45
N ALA A 203 -11.09 -14.96 -11.28
CA ALA A 203 -12.49 -15.01 -10.89
C ALA A 203 -12.73 -15.97 -9.72
N ARG A 204 -12.12 -17.17 -9.76
CA ARG A 204 -12.22 -18.17 -8.69
C ARG A 204 -11.66 -17.64 -7.37
N VAL A 205 -10.45 -17.07 -7.39
CA VAL A 205 -9.79 -16.52 -6.20
C VAL A 205 -10.63 -15.39 -5.58
N CYS A 206 -11.16 -14.49 -6.40
CA CYS A 206 -12.06 -13.44 -5.91
C CYS A 206 -13.33 -14.01 -5.27
N SER A 207 -13.92 -15.07 -5.84
CA SER A 207 -15.08 -15.74 -5.26
C SER A 207 -14.74 -16.43 -3.94
N GLU A 208 -13.63 -17.14 -3.85
CA GLU A 208 -13.18 -17.83 -2.63
C GLU A 208 -12.94 -16.86 -1.47
N VAL A 209 -12.32 -15.70 -1.75
CA VAL A 209 -12.10 -14.64 -0.74
C VAL A 209 -13.44 -14.02 -0.31
N ARG A 210 -14.36 -13.76 -1.23
CA ARG A 210 -15.73 -13.28 -0.92
C ARG A 210 -16.43 -14.25 0.02
N ASP A 211 -16.50 -15.53 -0.36
CA ASP A 211 -17.18 -16.58 0.41
C ASP A 211 -16.57 -16.74 1.80
N TRP A 212 -15.25 -16.60 1.90
CA TRP A 212 -14.56 -16.64 3.19
C TRP A 212 -14.95 -15.44 4.07
N LEU A 213 -14.99 -14.23 3.54
CA LEU A 213 -15.40 -13.03 4.28
C LEU A 213 -16.85 -13.16 4.77
N GLU A 214 -17.76 -13.64 3.92
CA GLU A 214 -19.17 -13.83 4.28
C GLU A 214 -19.34 -14.86 5.39
N ARG A 215 -18.64 -15.98 5.32
CA ARG A 215 -18.59 -16.97 6.42
C ARG A 215 -17.97 -16.43 7.70
N SER A 216 -17.13 -15.41 7.59
CA SER A 216 -16.48 -14.75 8.74
C SER A 216 -17.32 -13.61 9.33
N GLY A 217 -18.58 -13.44 8.91
CA GLY A 217 -19.49 -12.43 9.43
C GLY A 217 -19.32 -11.04 8.80
N TRP A 218 -18.76 -10.98 7.59
CA TRP A 218 -18.61 -9.75 6.81
C TRP A 218 -19.46 -9.79 5.56
N ARG A 219 -20.28 -8.79 5.36
CA ARG A 219 -21.06 -8.62 4.13
C ARG A 219 -20.18 -7.94 3.07
N VAL A 220 -19.87 -8.67 2.01
CA VAL A 220 -19.12 -8.10 0.88
C VAL A 220 -20.00 -7.09 0.16
N VAL A 221 -19.46 -5.88 -0.03
CA VAL A 221 -20.11 -4.78 -0.75
C VAL A 221 -19.79 -4.89 -2.23
N GLU A 222 -18.50 -4.97 -2.56
CA GLU A 222 -18.05 -5.00 -3.94
C GLU A 222 -16.63 -5.60 -4.06
N THR A 223 -16.31 -6.10 -5.26
CA THR A 223 -14.95 -6.47 -5.66
C THR A 223 -14.68 -5.83 -7.02
N VAL A 224 -13.64 -4.99 -7.11
CA VAL A 224 -13.25 -4.27 -8.31
C VAL A 224 -11.78 -4.51 -8.65
N GLU A 225 -11.41 -4.42 -9.91
CA GLU A 225 -10.01 -4.46 -10.31
C GLU A 225 -9.26 -3.24 -9.79
N SER A 226 -8.03 -3.43 -9.32
CA SER A 226 -7.16 -2.35 -8.88
C SER A 226 -6.81 -1.42 -10.06
N PRO A 227 -6.79 -0.09 -9.86
CA PRO A 227 -6.46 0.86 -10.91
C PRO A 227 -5.01 0.76 -11.41
N ILE A 228 -4.18 0.04 -10.67
CA ILE A 228 -2.78 -0.22 -11.03
C ILE A 228 -2.43 -1.68 -10.76
N THR A 229 -1.57 -2.23 -11.60
CA THR A 229 -1.01 -3.58 -11.40
C THR A 229 0.02 -3.61 -10.28
N GLY A 230 0.16 -4.78 -9.67
CA GLY A 230 1.22 -5.08 -8.72
C GLY A 230 2.61 -5.16 -9.38
N PRO A 231 3.66 -5.44 -8.59
CA PRO A 231 4.97 -5.78 -9.12
C PRO A 231 4.87 -6.91 -10.16
N GLU A 232 5.78 -6.93 -11.14
CA GLU A 232 5.81 -7.92 -12.23
C GLU A 232 4.56 -7.93 -13.13
N GLY A 233 3.61 -6.98 -12.94
CA GLY A 233 2.41 -6.84 -13.77
C GLY A 233 1.24 -7.74 -13.36
N ASN A 234 1.21 -8.25 -12.13
CA ASN A 234 0.05 -8.95 -11.61
C ASN A 234 -1.19 -8.05 -11.57
N VAL A 235 -2.31 -8.55 -12.07
CA VAL A 235 -3.63 -7.95 -11.82
C VAL A 235 -3.99 -8.22 -10.37
N GLU A 236 -4.44 -7.19 -9.68
CA GLU A 236 -4.87 -7.24 -8.28
C GLU A 236 -6.31 -6.74 -8.18
N PHE A 237 -7.04 -7.15 -7.15
CA PHE A 237 -8.42 -6.75 -6.96
C PHE A 237 -8.61 -6.14 -5.57
N LEU A 238 -9.48 -5.14 -5.49
CA LEU A 238 -9.91 -4.51 -4.24
C LEU A 238 -11.23 -5.13 -3.83
N ILE A 239 -11.28 -5.75 -2.65
CA ILE A 239 -12.52 -6.23 -2.05
C ILE A 239 -12.91 -5.33 -0.90
N ALA A 240 -14.16 -4.90 -0.88
CA ALA A 240 -14.76 -4.07 0.16
C ALA A 240 -15.86 -4.83 0.89
N ALA A 241 -15.85 -4.76 2.22
CA ALA A 241 -16.84 -5.41 3.05
C ALA A 241 -17.20 -4.59 4.29
N THR A 242 -18.34 -4.91 4.90
CA THR A 242 -18.80 -4.33 6.17
C THR A 242 -19.07 -5.44 7.18
N LYS A 243 -18.65 -5.24 8.44
CA LYS A 243 -18.90 -6.21 9.51
C LYS A 243 -20.39 -6.25 9.86
N SER A 244 -20.99 -7.42 9.71
CA SER A 244 -22.40 -7.63 10.04
C SER A 244 -22.64 -7.54 11.56
N ALA A 245 -23.86 -7.18 11.95
CA ALA A 245 -24.32 -7.50 13.29
C ALA A 245 -24.38 -9.03 13.45
N ALA A 246 -23.97 -9.53 14.59
CA ALA A 246 -24.05 -10.96 14.92
C ALA A 246 -25.52 -11.40 15.05
#